data_eaa903821e95c5fdbf3d9d2018e130e3
#
_entry.id   eaa903821e95c5fdbf3d9d2018e130e3
#
_cell.length_a   1.000
_cell.length_b   1.000
_cell.length_c   1.000
_cell.angle_alpha   90.00
_cell.angle_beta   90.00
_cell.angle_gamma   90.00
#
_symmetry.space_group_name_H-M   'P 1'
#
loop_
_entity.id
_entity.type
_entity.pdbx_description
1 polymer ?
#
loop_
_entity_poly.entity_id
_entity_poly.type
_entity_poly.pdbx_seq_one_letter_code
_entity_poly.pdbx_strand_id
1 'polypeptide(L)'
;MQLHSFFNSSTSYRVRIALTLKGLAYETLPVNIRVSEHRAPDYVANVNPSASVPALIDGDFNLGQSLAIIDYLDQKYPDPRLIPLEPVLRARVLEFASDRKSVV
;
A
#
# COMPACT_ATOMS: atom_id res chain seq x y z
N MET A 1 0.59 13.12 2.20
CA MET A 1 0.62 11.65 2.32
C MET A 1 2.06 11.16 2.48
N GLN A 2 2.24 10.16 3.28
CA GLN A 2 3.52 9.50 3.49
C GLN A 2 3.35 8.01 3.24
N LEU A 3 4.34 7.40 2.58
CA LEU A 3 4.35 5.97 2.31
C LEU A 3 5.59 5.34 2.95
N HIS A 4 5.39 4.49 3.92
CA HIS A 4 6.46 3.64 4.46
C HIS A 4 6.63 2.45 3.52
N SER A 5 7.82 2.27 2.98
CA SER A 5 8.05 1.37 1.86
C SER A 5 9.43 0.76 1.93
N PHE A 6 9.58 -0.46 1.44
CA PHE A 6 10.87 -1.06 1.19
C PHE A 6 11.06 -1.21 -0.32
N PHE A 7 12.18 -0.73 -0.86
CA PHE A 7 12.38 -0.64 -2.30
C PHE A 7 12.26 -1.98 -3.03
N ASN A 8 12.56 -3.09 -2.37
CA ASN A 8 12.54 -4.43 -2.95
C ASN A 8 11.24 -5.19 -2.65
N SER A 9 10.27 -4.56 -2.00
CA SER A 9 8.98 -5.19 -1.69
C SER A 9 8.01 -5.03 -2.85
N SER A 10 7.48 -6.16 -3.36
CA SER A 10 6.52 -6.13 -4.45
C SER A 10 5.21 -5.44 -4.06
N THR A 11 4.78 -5.59 -2.81
CA THR A 11 3.57 -4.94 -2.31
C THR A 11 3.75 -3.43 -2.18
N SER A 12 4.93 -2.99 -1.73
CA SER A 12 5.27 -1.56 -1.70
C SER A 12 5.34 -0.98 -3.10
N TYR A 13 5.94 -1.71 -4.04
CA TYR A 13 6.06 -1.30 -5.43
C TYR A 13 4.67 -1.08 -6.06
N ARG A 14 3.73 -1.97 -5.78
CA ARG A 14 2.35 -1.90 -6.26
C ARG A 14 1.69 -0.59 -5.83
N VAL A 15 1.88 -0.18 -4.59
CA VAL A 15 1.32 1.06 -4.07
C VAL A 15 2.00 2.28 -4.70
N ARG A 16 3.32 2.22 -4.88
CA ARG A 16 4.05 3.31 -5.56
C ARG A 16 3.55 3.52 -6.98
N ILE A 17 3.29 2.44 -7.71
CA ILE A 17 2.71 2.53 -9.06
C ILE A 17 1.34 3.20 -8.99
N ALA A 18 0.49 2.80 -8.05
CA ALA A 18 -0.85 3.37 -7.90
C ALA A 18 -0.79 4.87 -7.65
N LEU A 19 0.07 5.31 -6.73
CA LEU A 19 0.22 6.74 -6.44
C LEU A 19 0.72 7.52 -7.65
N THR A 20 1.67 6.95 -8.39
CA THR A 20 2.21 7.58 -9.59
C THR A 20 1.16 7.70 -10.70
N LEU A 21 0.40 6.64 -10.95
CA LEU A 21 -0.65 6.65 -11.97
C LEU A 21 -1.74 7.67 -11.65
N LYS A 22 -2.01 7.90 -10.40
CA LYS A 22 -3.00 8.91 -9.96
C LYS A 22 -2.41 10.32 -9.90
N GLY A 23 -1.11 10.47 -10.12
CA GLY A 23 -0.46 11.78 -10.07
C GLY A 23 -0.45 12.41 -8.69
N LEU A 24 -0.46 11.59 -7.64
CA LEU A 24 -0.49 12.07 -6.26
C LEU A 24 0.92 12.31 -5.75
N ALA A 25 1.11 13.43 -5.05
CA ALA A 25 2.37 13.72 -4.38
C ALA A 25 2.40 12.99 -3.03
N TYR A 26 3.55 12.39 -2.72
CA TYR A 26 3.73 11.70 -1.45
C TYR A 26 5.21 11.67 -1.07
N GLU A 27 5.47 11.53 0.21
CA GLU A 27 6.81 11.34 0.75
C GLU A 27 7.06 9.86 1.00
N THR A 28 8.18 9.35 0.52
CA THR A 28 8.58 7.97 0.78
C THR A 28 9.46 7.92 2.02
N LEU A 29 9.08 7.07 2.97
CA LEU A 29 9.85 6.81 4.18
C LEU A 29 10.33 5.36 4.12
N PRO A 30 11.65 5.13 3.91
CA PRO A 30 12.14 3.77 3.77
C PRO A 30 12.09 2.98 5.07
N VAL A 31 11.70 1.71 4.96
CA VAL A 31 11.72 0.76 6.07
C VAL A 31 12.52 -0.45 5.62
N ASN A 32 13.61 -0.74 6.29
CA ASN A 32 14.49 -1.84 5.89
C ASN A 32 14.04 -3.14 6.56
N ILE A 33 13.31 -3.98 5.82
CA ILE A 33 12.82 -5.25 6.34
C ILE A 33 13.93 -6.28 6.54
N ARG A 34 15.10 -6.09 5.89
CA ARG A 34 16.25 -7.00 6.07
C ARG A 34 16.84 -6.92 7.48
N VAL A 35 16.68 -5.77 8.15
CA VAL A 35 17.13 -5.59 9.54
C VAL A 35 15.94 -5.42 10.49
N SER A 36 14.76 -5.87 10.08
CA SER A 36 13.55 -5.92 10.90
C SER A 36 13.03 -4.55 11.37
N GLU A 37 13.28 -3.48 10.61
CA GLU A 37 12.74 -2.15 10.94
C GLU A 37 11.21 -2.13 10.97
N HIS A 38 10.56 -2.97 10.14
CA HIS A 38 9.10 -3.10 10.11
C HIS A 38 8.54 -3.72 11.40
N ARG A 39 9.39 -4.34 12.22
CA ARG A 39 9.02 -4.94 13.51
C ARG A 39 9.49 -4.11 14.70
N ALA A 40 10.12 -2.96 14.46
CA ALA A 40 10.55 -2.07 15.52
C ALA A 40 9.32 -1.61 16.32
N PRO A 41 9.42 -1.53 17.66
CA PRO A 41 8.26 -1.16 18.51
C PRO A 41 7.59 0.14 18.11
N ASP A 42 8.37 1.16 17.76
CA ASP A 42 7.82 2.45 17.32
C ASP A 42 7.05 2.32 16.01
N TYR A 43 7.55 1.53 15.06
CA TYR A 43 6.87 1.31 13.80
C TYR A 43 5.54 0.58 14.02
N VAL A 44 5.56 -0.50 14.80
CA VAL A 44 4.35 -1.28 15.08
C VAL A 44 3.31 -0.46 15.83
N ALA A 45 3.74 0.33 16.81
CA ALA A 45 2.82 1.11 17.63
C ALA A 45 2.24 2.31 16.88
N ASN A 46 3.05 2.99 16.05
CA ASN A 46 2.70 4.31 15.50
C ASN A 46 2.44 4.31 14.00
N VAL A 47 2.84 3.28 13.28
CA VAL A 47 2.73 3.24 11.82
C VAL A 47 1.87 2.08 11.37
N ASN A 48 2.26 0.84 11.66
CA ASN A 48 1.54 -0.32 11.17
C ASN A 48 1.56 -1.49 12.17
N PRO A 49 0.44 -1.73 12.86
CA PRO A 49 0.34 -2.85 13.80
C PRO A 49 0.58 -4.22 13.16
N SER A 50 0.41 -4.35 11.84
CA SER A 50 0.68 -5.59 11.13
C SER A 50 2.17 -5.90 11.00
N ALA A 51 3.05 -4.99 11.42
CA ALA A 51 4.50 -5.15 11.34
C ALA A 51 4.96 -5.49 9.91
N SER A 52 4.48 -4.73 8.94
CA SER A 52 4.75 -4.98 7.53
C SER A 52 4.83 -3.67 6.74
N VAL A 53 5.26 -3.74 5.51
CA VAL A 53 5.19 -2.67 4.53
C VAL A 53 4.36 -3.17 3.33
N PRO A 54 3.68 -2.29 2.59
CA PRO A 54 3.63 -0.85 2.73
C PRO A 54 2.71 -0.37 3.85
N ALA A 55 2.89 0.87 4.28
CA ALA A 55 1.94 1.54 5.15
C ALA A 55 1.77 2.98 4.65
N LEU A 56 0.52 3.39 4.46
CA LEU A 56 0.18 4.74 4.02
C LEU A 56 -0.27 5.56 5.23
N ILE A 57 0.25 6.77 5.34
CA ILE A 57 -0.22 7.75 6.30
C ILE A 57 -0.82 8.91 5.53
N ASP A 58 -2.11 9.16 5.75
CA ASP A 58 -2.83 10.27 5.14
C ASP A 58 -3.46 11.09 6.26
N GLY A 59 -2.80 12.19 6.63
CA GLY A 59 -3.19 12.96 7.80
C GLY A 59 -3.10 12.13 9.07
N ASP A 60 -4.21 11.95 9.75
CA ASP A 60 -4.29 11.14 10.97
C ASP A 60 -4.65 9.68 10.70
N PHE A 61 -4.82 9.32 9.44
CA PHE A 61 -5.25 7.98 9.05
C PHE A 61 -4.06 7.14 8.60
N ASN A 62 -3.88 5.99 9.25
CA ASN A 62 -2.83 5.03 8.92
C ASN A 62 -3.46 3.76 8.37
N LEU A 63 -2.92 3.25 7.25
CA LEU A 63 -3.47 2.07 6.61
C LEU A 63 -2.34 1.17 6.11
N GLY A 64 -2.40 -0.11 6.47
CA GLY A 64 -1.54 -1.16 5.93
C GLY A 64 -2.27 -1.97 4.86
N GLN A 65 -1.56 -2.94 4.28
CA GLN A 65 -2.04 -3.83 3.22
C GLN A 65 -2.23 -3.12 1.88
N SER A 66 -1.47 -3.58 0.87
CA SER A 66 -1.43 -2.90 -0.43
C SER A 66 -2.79 -2.80 -1.11
N LEU A 67 -3.61 -3.85 -1.06
CA LEU A 67 -4.93 -3.81 -1.68
C LEU A 67 -5.86 -2.82 -0.99
N ALA A 68 -5.83 -2.78 0.34
CA ALA A 68 -6.64 -1.83 1.09
C ALA A 68 -6.22 -0.39 0.79
N ILE A 69 -4.91 -0.15 0.66
CA ILE A 69 -4.39 1.17 0.31
C ILE A 69 -4.87 1.58 -1.09
N ILE A 70 -4.77 0.69 -2.07
CA ILE A 70 -5.20 0.99 -3.44
C ILE A 70 -6.69 1.26 -3.50
N ASP A 71 -7.50 0.45 -2.81
CA ASP A 71 -8.93 0.68 -2.75
C ASP A 71 -9.27 2.03 -2.08
N TYR A 72 -8.60 2.36 -0.99
CA TYR A 72 -8.76 3.66 -0.34
C TYR A 72 -8.45 4.81 -1.31
N LEU A 73 -7.35 4.69 -2.05
CA LEU A 73 -6.97 5.71 -3.03
C LEU A 73 -7.99 5.82 -4.16
N ASP A 74 -8.58 4.70 -4.60
CA ASP A 74 -9.62 4.70 -5.62
C ASP A 74 -10.89 5.40 -5.13
N GLN A 75 -11.25 5.23 -3.87
CA GLN A 75 -12.43 5.90 -3.30
C GLN A 75 -12.20 7.40 -3.14
N LYS A 76 -11.01 7.79 -2.69
CA LYS A 76 -10.69 9.19 -2.44
C LYS A 76 -10.30 9.95 -3.70
N TYR A 77 -9.61 9.30 -4.62
CA TYR A 77 -9.11 9.87 -5.88
C TYR A 77 -9.49 8.95 -7.03
N PRO A 78 -10.76 8.95 -7.45
CA PRO A 78 -11.27 7.92 -8.39
C PRO A 78 -10.77 8.05 -9.82
N ASP A 79 -10.05 9.08 -10.19
CA ASP A 79 -9.60 9.28 -11.57
C ASP A 79 -8.07 9.32 -11.64
N PRO A 80 -7.42 8.36 -12.31
CA PRO A 80 -7.99 7.15 -12.90
C PRO A 80 -8.31 6.08 -11.85
N ARG A 81 -9.33 5.30 -12.10
CA ARG A 81 -9.70 4.20 -11.23
C ARG A 81 -8.85 2.98 -11.57
N LEU A 82 -8.25 2.36 -10.55
CA LEU A 82 -7.34 1.22 -10.73
C LEU A 82 -8.03 -0.11 -10.48
N ILE A 83 -9.01 -0.15 -9.58
CA ILE A 83 -9.84 -1.33 -9.34
C ILE A 83 -11.20 -1.07 -9.95
N PRO A 84 -11.64 -1.89 -10.94
CA PRO A 84 -12.91 -1.65 -11.62
C PRO A 84 -14.11 -1.69 -10.68
N LEU A 85 -15.16 -0.94 -11.03
CA LEU A 85 -16.44 -0.99 -10.30
C LEU A 85 -17.35 -2.11 -10.82
N GLU A 86 -17.16 -2.52 -12.08
CA GLU A 86 -17.97 -3.60 -12.65
C GLU A 86 -17.74 -4.87 -11.84
N PRO A 87 -18.81 -5.56 -11.37
CA PRO A 87 -18.66 -6.62 -10.37
C PRO A 87 -17.76 -7.78 -10.77
N VAL A 88 -17.85 -8.25 -11.99
CA VAL A 88 -17.06 -9.40 -12.44
C VAL A 88 -15.59 -9.02 -12.58
N LEU A 89 -15.32 -7.88 -13.25
CA LEU A 89 -13.95 -7.41 -13.41
C LEU A 89 -13.31 -7.08 -12.07
N ARG A 90 -14.08 -6.45 -11.16
CA ARG A 90 -13.60 -6.16 -9.82
C ARG A 90 -13.23 -7.44 -9.07
N ALA A 91 -14.09 -8.44 -9.13
CA ALA A 91 -13.85 -9.72 -8.48
C ALA A 91 -12.58 -10.38 -9.00
N ARG A 92 -12.38 -10.37 -10.33
CA ARG A 92 -11.18 -10.96 -10.95
C ARG A 92 -9.91 -10.22 -10.56
N VAL A 93 -9.95 -8.89 -10.54
CA VAL A 93 -8.78 -8.09 -10.13
C VAL A 93 -8.42 -8.37 -8.68
N LEU A 94 -9.40 -8.41 -7.78
CA LEU A 94 -9.15 -8.68 -6.36
C LEU A 94 -8.66 -10.11 -6.14
N GLU A 95 -9.22 -11.07 -6.85
CA GLU A 95 -8.78 -12.46 -6.81
C GLU A 95 -7.31 -12.57 -7.22
N PHE A 96 -6.96 -12.00 -8.37
CA PHE A 96 -5.60 -12.02 -8.88
C PHE A 96 -4.62 -11.36 -7.90
N ALA A 97 -4.97 -10.19 -7.40
CA ALA A 97 -4.09 -9.44 -6.51
C ALA A 97 -3.92 -10.11 -5.15
N SER A 98 -4.99 -10.74 -4.64
CA SER A 98 -4.96 -11.43 -3.35
C SER A 98 -4.15 -12.73 -3.42
N ASP A 99 -4.14 -13.36 -4.59
CA ASP A 99 -3.45 -14.64 -4.81
C ASP A 99 -1.94 -14.46 -4.95
N ARG A 100 -1.50 -13.25 -5.23
CA ARG A 100 -0.08 -12.96 -5.37
C ARG A 100 0.54 -12.82 -3.99
N LYS A 101 1.20 -13.88 -3.58
CA LYS A 101 2.02 -13.83 -2.37
C LYS A 101 3.19 -12.93 -2.63
N SER A 102 3.46 -12.06 -1.66
CA SER A 102 4.65 -11.24 -1.68
C SER A 102 5.88 -12.14 -1.56
N VAL A 103 6.69 -12.17 -2.60
CA VAL A 103 7.98 -12.84 -2.56
C VAL A 103 8.99 -11.77 -2.27
N VAL A 104 9.58 -11.87 -1.12
CA VAL A 104 10.58 -10.89 -0.67
C VAL A 104 11.95 -11.50 -0.83
#